data_c40dc7838c5ecc91920bdd7885e21ca7
#
_entry.id   c40dc7838c5ecc91920bdd7885e21ca7
#
_cell.length_a   1.000
_cell.length_b   1.000
_cell.length_c   1.000
_cell.angle_alpha   90.00
_cell.angle_beta   90.00
_cell.angle_gamma   90.00
#
_symmetry.space_group_name_H-M   'P 1'
#
loop_
_entity.id
_entity.type
_entity.pdbx_description
1 polymer ?
#
loop_
_entity_poly.entity_id
_entity_poly.type
_entity_poly.pdbx_seq_one_letter_code
_entity_poly.pdbx_strand_id
1 'polypeptide(L)'
;MDKEKLDMLYEKYVPEEKLLIAKSARKTIRYIEKNTENFPNKYKVLRDKIISTSYDILKNIYRANIFQDINDKKEIVVNIQMLNFYLEEAYKKEILTNKKLISYTNYLLELDRMTRSWFKYEKSK
;
A
#
# COMPACT_ATOMS: atom_id res chain seq x y z
N MET A 1 6.38 -28.93 -7.14
CA MET A 1 7.48 -28.14 -7.72
C MET A 1 8.41 -27.72 -6.58
N ASP A 2 9.70 -27.93 -6.72
CA ASP A 2 10.61 -27.51 -5.68
C ASP A 2 10.81 -25.98 -5.67
N LYS A 3 11.29 -25.47 -4.56
CA LYS A 3 11.45 -24.04 -4.34
C LYS A 3 12.42 -23.39 -5.35
N GLU A 4 13.50 -24.08 -5.67
CA GLU A 4 14.51 -23.57 -6.60
C GLU A 4 13.93 -23.38 -8.00
N LYS A 5 13.16 -24.35 -8.49
CA LYS A 5 12.46 -24.26 -9.77
C LYS A 5 11.43 -23.14 -9.79
N LEU A 6 10.70 -22.99 -8.69
CA LEU A 6 9.71 -21.93 -8.54
C LEU A 6 10.37 -20.54 -8.57
N ASP A 7 11.49 -20.39 -7.86
CA ASP A 7 12.25 -19.13 -7.84
C ASP A 7 12.79 -18.77 -9.22
N MET A 8 13.29 -19.75 -9.96
CA MET A 8 13.76 -19.55 -11.34
C MET A 8 12.63 -19.11 -12.27
N LEU A 9 11.43 -19.72 -12.14
CA LEU A 9 10.26 -19.33 -12.93
C LEU A 9 9.82 -17.91 -12.58
N TYR A 10 9.89 -17.56 -11.30
CA TYR A 10 9.54 -16.22 -10.82
C TYR A 10 10.47 -15.16 -11.41
N GLU A 11 11.77 -15.39 -11.39
CA GLU A 11 12.75 -14.48 -11.97
C GLU A 11 12.52 -14.28 -13.47
N LYS A 12 12.09 -15.31 -14.17
CA LYS A 12 11.88 -15.29 -15.62
C LYS A 12 10.58 -14.59 -16.03
N TYR A 13 9.48 -14.84 -15.31
CA TYR A 13 8.15 -14.40 -15.71
C TYR A 13 7.61 -13.24 -14.87
N VAL A 14 8.18 -12.99 -13.70
CA VAL A 14 7.83 -11.86 -12.84
C VAL A 14 9.10 -11.03 -12.64
N PRO A 15 9.36 -10.09 -13.56
CA PRO A 15 10.57 -9.27 -13.48
C PRO A 15 10.61 -8.49 -12.17
N GLU A 16 11.81 -8.16 -11.71
CA GLU A 16 12.01 -7.34 -10.54
C GLU A 16 11.20 -6.04 -10.67
N GLU A 17 10.51 -5.65 -9.59
CA GLU A 17 9.71 -4.42 -9.57
C GLU A 17 10.63 -3.20 -9.67
N LYS A 18 10.57 -2.50 -10.79
CA LYS A 18 11.40 -1.31 -11.04
C LYS A 18 10.67 -0.01 -10.75
N LEU A 19 9.35 -0.03 -10.66
CA LEU A 19 8.56 1.15 -10.37
C LEU A 19 8.65 1.46 -8.88
N LEU A 20 9.37 2.53 -8.52
CA LEU A 20 9.68 2.87 -7.13
C LEU A 20 8.46 3.02 -6.24
N ILE A 21 7.39 3.65 -6.75
CA ILE A 21 6.16 3.82 -5.99
C ILE A 21 5.49 2.46 -5.71
N ALA A 22 5.56 1.52 -6.66
CA ALA A 22 5.05 0.17 -6.45
C ALA A 22 5.89 -0.60 -5.42
N LYS A 23 7.21 -0.42 -5.42
CA LYS A 23 8.07 -1.00 -4.38
C LYS A 23 7.68 -0.49 -2.99
N SER A 24 7.45 0.81 -2.88
CA SER A 24 7.02 1.45 -1.63
C SER A 24 5.67 0.90 -1.17
N ALA A 25 4.70 0.78 -2.09
CA ALA A 25 3.38 0.22 -1.79
C ALA A 25 3.48 -1.24 -1.32
N ARG A 26 4.30 -2.05 -1.96
CA ARG A 26 4.52 -3.46 -1.57
C ARG A 26 5.10 -3.56 -0.15
N LYS A 27 6.07 -2.73 0.20
CA LYS A 27 6.64 -2.67 1.55
C LYS A 27 5.57 -2.29 2.57
N THR A 28 4.76 -1.30 2.24
CA THR A 28 3.67 -0.83 3.10
C THR A 28 2.67 -1.97 3.36
N ILE A 29 2.24 -2.68 2.32
CA ILE A 29 1.32 -3.81 2.43
C ILE A 29 1.89 -4.88 3.37
N ARG A 30 3.14 -5.29 3.15
CA ARG A 30 3.78 -6.32 3.97
C ARG A 30 3.87 -5.91 5.44
N TYR A 31 4.21 -4.66 5.70
CA TYR A 31 4.27 -4.14 7.06
C TYR A 31 2.88 -4.14 7.71
N ILE A 32 1.86 -3.70 6.98
CA ILE A 32 0.48 -3.67 7.45
C ILE A 32 -0.02 -5.08 7.76
N GLU A 33 0.16 -6.03 6.86
CA GLU A 33 -0.30 -7.41 7.06
C GLU A 33 0.34 -8.02 8.32
N LYS A 34 1.65 -7.88 8.46
CA LYS A 34 2.38 -8.42 9.60
C LYS A 34 1.90 -7.83 10.92
N ASN A 35 1.62 -6.55 10.96
CA ASN A 35 1.32 -5.84 12.20
C ASN A 35 -0.17 -5.75 12.52
N THR A 36 -1.05 -6.33 11.69
CA THR A 36 -2.49 -6.40 11.93
C THR A 36 -3.00 -7.83 12.13
N GLU A 37 -2.15 -8.83 11.99
CA GLU A 37 -2.56 -10.24 12.07
C GLU A 37 -3.12 -10.63 13.44
N ASN A 38 -2.72 -9.91 14.50
CA ASN A 38 -3.17 -10.17 15.87
C ASN A 38 -4.35 -9.29 16.32
N PHE A 39 -5.02 -8.61 15.39
CA PHE A 39 -6.20 -7.84 15.75
C PHE A 39 -7.29 -8.79 16.31
N PRO A 40 -7.95 -8.41 17.43
CA PRO A 40 -9.05 -9.23 17.96
C PRO A 40 -10.18 -9.43 16.94
N ASN A 41 -10.83 -10.59 16.99
CA ASN A 41 -11.90 -10.94 16.03
C ASN A 41 -13.04 -9.92 15.96
N LYS A 42 -13.35 -9.24 17.06
CA LYS A 42 -14.38 -8.20 17.06
C LYS A 42 -14.04 -7.00 16.17
N TYR A 43 -12.77 -6.85 15.77
CA TYR A 43 -12.30 -5.80 14.89
C TYR A 43 -11.93 -6.31 13.49
N LYS A 44 -12.45 -7.49 13.13
CA LYS A 44 -12.16 -8.11 11.83
C LYS A 44 -12.53 -7.21 10.65
N VAL A 45 -13.67 -6.52 10.74
CA VAL A 45 -14.12 -5.62 9.67
C VAL A 45 -13.11 -4.49 9.45
N LEU A 46 -12.63 -3.90 10.55
CA LEU A 46 -11.61 -2.85 10.46
C LEU A 46 -10.31 -3.38 9.86
N ARG A 47 -9.87 -4.56 10.28
CA ARG A 47 -8.68 -5.22 9.73
C ARG A 47 -8.82 -5.44 8.23
N ASP A 48 -9.97 -5.98 7.79
CA ASP A 48 -10.22 -6.26 6.39
C ASP A 48 -10.21 -4.97 5.54
N LYS A 49 -10.76 -3.89 6.07
CA LYS A 49 -10.72 -2.57 5.41
C LYS A 49 -9.29 -2.04 5.27
N ILE A 50 -8.48 -2.17 6.31
CA ILE A 50 -7.08 -1.76 6.29
C ILE A 50 -6.32 -2.52 5.18
N ILE A 51 -6.46 -3.83 5.18
CA ILE A 51 -5.75 -4.69 4.22
C ILE A 51 -6.25 -4.45 2.80
N SER A 52 -7.56 -4.47 2.56
CA SER A 52 -8.10 -4.29 1.22
C SER A 52 -7.77 -2.92 0.63
N THR A 53 -7.80 -1.87 1.45
CA THR A 53 -7.45 -0.52 1.00
C THR A 53 -5.97 -0.44 0.61
N SER A 54 -5.08 -1.11 1.34
CA SER A 54 -3.66 -1.14 1.01
C SER A 54 -3.41 -1.85 -0.33
N TYR A 55 -4.12 -2.94 -0.61
CA TYR A 55 -4.05 -3.62 -1.91
C TYR A 55 -4.61 -2.75 -3.03
N ASP A 56 -5.68 -2.00 -2.79
CA ASP A 56 -6.27 -1.09 -3.77
C ASP A 56 -5.27 0.00 -4.18
N ILE A 57 -4.46 0.48 -3.25
CA ILE A 57 -3.40 1.45 -3.55
C ILE A 57 -2.44 0.87 -4.60
N LEU A 58 -1.97 -0.35 -4.40
CA LEU A 58 -1.05 -1.00 -5.34
C LEU A 58 -1.73 -1.23 -6.70
N LYS A 59 -2.97 -1.68 -6.69
CA LYS A 59 -3.75 -1.86 -7.92
C LYS A 59 -3.85 -0.56 -8.71
N ASN A 60 -4.18 0.54 -8.05
CA ASN A 60 -4.31 1.85 -8.70
C ASN A 60 -2.97 2.37 -9.21
N ILE A 61 -1.87 2.06 -8.53
CA ILE A 61 -0.51 2.39 -9.00
C ILE A 61 -0.24 1.71 -10.34
N TYR A 62 -0.52 0.41 -10.45
CA TYR A 62 -0.32 -0.34 -11.69
C TYR A 62 -1.25 0.16 -12.79
N ARG A 63 -2.52 0.43 -12.47
CA ARG A 63 -3.47 0.99 -13.45
C ARG A 63 -3.00 2.34 -13.96
N ALA A 64 -2.58 3.22 -13.07
CA ALA A 64 -2.07 4.54 -13.43
C ALA A 64 -0.84 4.44 -14.33
N ASN A 65 0.05 3.49 -14.04
CA ASN A 65 1.27 3.28 -14.82
C ASN A 65 0.97 2.72 -16.21
N ILE A 66 0.04 1.77 -16.29
CA ILE A 66 -0.29 1.08 -17.56
C ILE A 66 -1.15 1.95 -18.46
N PHE A 67 -2.21 2.55 -17.91
CA PHE A 67 -3.22 3.28 -18.69
C PHE A 67 -3.01 4.80 -18.71
N GLN A 68 -2.12 5.30 -17.86
CA GLN A 68 -1.81 6.73 -17.74
C GLN A 68 -3.06 7.61 -17.49
N ASP A 69 -4.04 7.05 -16.77
CA ASP A 69 -5.27 7.73 -16.42
C ASP A 69 -5.09 8.51 -15.11
N ILE A 70 -5.32 9.82 -15.16
CA ILE A 70 -5.21 10.71 -14.00
C ILE A 70 -6.17 10.29 -12.88
N ASN A 71 -7.33 9.71 -13.22
CA ASN A 71 -8.31 9.28 -12.23
C ASN A 71 -7.75 8.15 -11.33
N ASP A 72 -6.92 7.26 -11.88
CA ASP A 72 -6.26 6.22 -11.08
C ASP A 72 -5.30 6.83 -10.05
N LYS A 73 -4.60 7.90 -10.42
CA LYS A 73 -3.71 8.61 -9.48
C LYS A 73 -4.51 9.31 -8.38
N LYS A 74 -5.65 9.90 -8.73
CA LYS A 74 -6.55 10.52 -7.75
C LYS A 74 -7.06 9.48 -6.75
N GLU A 75 -7.39 8.27 -7.22
CA GLU A 75 -7.81 7.17 -6.36
C GLU A 75 -6.72 6.74 -5.38
N ILE A 76 -5.45 6.78 -5.79
CA ILE A 76 -4.33 6.49 -4.88
C ILE A 76 -4.39 7.46 -3.69
N VAL A 77 -4.54 8.76 -3.95
CA VAL A 77 -4.59 9.78 -2.90
C VAL A 77 -5.77 9.55 -1.96
N VAL A 78 -6.95 9.25 -2.52
CA VAL A 78 -8.15 8.96 -1.71
C VAL A 78 -7.92 7.72 -0.83
N ASN A 79 -7.36 6.65 -1.39
CA ASN A 79 -7.11 5.42 -0.65
C ASN A 79 -6.06 5.62 0.46
N ILE A 80 -5.05 6.45 0.23
CA ILE A 80 -4.08 6.80 1.28
C ILE A 80 -4.82 7.51 2.44
N GLN A 81 -5.71 8.45 2.14
CA GLN A 81 -6.51 9.14 3.15
C GLN A 81 -7.39 8.17 3.94
N MET A 82 -8.06 7.25 3.25
CA MET A 82 -8.92 6.25 3.89
C MET A 82 -8.11 5.30 4.75
N LEU A 83 -6.96 4.86 4.27
CA LEU A 83 -6.08 3.96 5.04
C LEU A 83 -5.60 4.66 6.32
N ASN A 84 -5.20 5.91 6.22
CA ASN A 84 -4.80 6.70 7.38
C ASN A 84 -5.95 6.78 8.41
N PHE A 85 -7.17 7.03 7.96
CA PHE A 85 -8.34 7.05 8.82
C PHE A 85 -8.53 5.72 9.56
N TYR A 86 -8.47 4.61 8.83
CA TYR A 86 -8.64 3.29 9.44
C TYR A 86 -7.55 2.99 10.48
N LEU A 87 -6.31 3.39 10.21
CA LEU A 87 -5.22 3.19 11.16
C LEU A 87 -5.38 4.05 12.42
N GLU A 88 -5.87 5.27 12.27
CA GLU A 88 -6.22 6.13 13.41
C GLU A 88 -7.32 5.50 14.26
N GLU A 89 -8.33 4.92 13.61
CA GLU A 89 -9.42 4.23 14.32
C GLU A 89 -8.88 3.02 15.11
N ALA A 90 -7.95 2.26 14.53
CA ALA A 90 -7.30 1.15 15.22
C ALA A 90 -6.51 1.64 16.44
N TYR A 91 -5.84 2.76 16.32
CA TYR A 91 -5.12 3.38 17.44
C TYR A 91 -6.07 3.82 18.55
N LYS A 92 -7.18 4.48 18.21
CA LYS A 92 -8.19 4.92 19.17
C LYS A 92 -8.83 3.75 19.90
N LYS A 93 -8.94 2.60 19.25
CA LYS A 93 -9.48 1.36 19.83
C LYS A 93 -8.42 0.58 20.63
N GLU A 94 -7.22 1.15 20.76
CA GLU A 94 -6.10 0.56 21.52
C GLU A 94 -5.62 -0.80 20.99
N ILE A 95 -5.88 -1.10 19.71
CA ILE A 95 -5.40 -2.32 19.07
C ILE A 95 -4.16 -2.07 18.20
N LEU A 96 -3.73 -0.83 18.11
CA LEU A 96 -2.51 -0.42 17.42
C LEU A 96 -1.71 0.49 18.34
N THR A 97 -0.44 0.17 18.55
CA THR A 97 0.43 0.97 19.41
C THR A 97 0.81 2.29 18.75
N ASN A 98 1.16 3.29 19.56
CA ASN A 98 1.66 4.57 19.07
C ASN A 98 2.87 4.39 18.14
N LYS A 99 3.80 3.51 18.52
CA LYS A 99 5.00 3.21 17.73
C LYS A 99 4.64 2.68 16.33
N LYS A 100 3.67 1.76 16.25
CA LYS A 100 3.21 1.20 14.98
C LYS A 100 2.48 2.24 14.14
N LEU A 101 1.65 3.08 14.78
CA LEU A 101 0.95 4.16 14.07
C LEU A 101 1.94 5.14 13.43
N ILE A 102 2.99 5.52 14.15
CA ILE A 102 4.05 6.39 13.63
C ILE A 102 4.72 5.75 12.41
N SER A 103 5.05 4.46 12.48
CA SER A 103 5.67 3.73 11.37
C SER A 103 4.75 3.67 10.15
N TYR A 104 3.47 3.37 10.34
CA TYR A 104 2.47 3.38 9.25
C TYR A 104 2.37 4.75 8.61
N THR A 105 2.30 5.80 9.44
CA THR A 105 2.21 7.18 8.97
C THR A 105 3.40 7.52 8.08
N ASN A 106 4.60 7.09 8.46
CA ASN A 106 5.80 7.33 7.66
C ASN A 106 5.73 6.63 6.30
N TYR A 107 5.25 5.39 6.25
CA TYR A 107 5.03 4.68 4.98
C TYR A 107 4.01 5.41 4.09
N LEU A 108 2.91 5.87 4.68
CA LEU A 108 1.86 6.57 3.93
C LEU A 108 2.31 7.94 3.44
N LEU A 109 3.09 8.67 4.23
CA LEU A 109 3.68 9.95 3.83
C LEU A 109 4.60 9.78 2.63
N GLU A 110 5.40 8.72 2.62
CA GLU A 110 6.27 8.41 1.47
C GLU A 110 5.45 8.12 0.21
N LEU A 111 4.41 7.30 0.31
CA LEU A 111 3.51 7.01 -0.80
C LEU A 111 2.83 8.28 -1.31
N ASP A 112 2.33 9.11 -0.40
CA ASP A 112 1.68 10.37 -0.76
C ASP A 112 2.65 11.30 -1.50
N ARG A 113 3.86 11.45 -0.99
CA ARG A 113 4.91 12.26 -1.62
C ARG A 113 5.22 11.77 -3.03
N MET A 114 5.41 10.47 -3.21
CA MET A 114 5.71 9.88 -4.51
C MET A 114 4.56 10.05 -5.49
N THR A 115 3.32 9.90 -5.03
CA THR A 115 2.12 10.08 -5.86
C THR A 115 2.00 11.53 -6.33
N ARG A 116 2.20 12.48 -5.42
CA ARG A 116 2.13 13.92 -5.76
C ARG A 116 3.24 14.32 -6.71
N SER A 117 4.43 13.77 -6.56
CA SER A 117 5.54 13.98 -7.51
C SER A 117 5.18 13.47 -8.90
N TRP A 118 4.48 12.34 -8.96
CA TRP A 118 4.01 11.75 -10.21
C TRP A 118 2.99 12.66 -10.91
N PHE A 119 2.06 13.26 -10.16
CA PHE A 119 1.13 14.28 -10.68
C PHE A 119 1.87 15.47 -11.27
N LYS A 120 2.86 15.99 -10.55
CA LYS A 120 3.68 17.13 -11.00
C LYS A 120 4.39 16.84 -12.32
N TYR A 121 4.97 15.65 -12.42
CA TYR A 121 5.69 15.23 -13.62
C TYR A 121 4.79 15.26 -14.84
N GLU A 122 3.55 14.79 -14.73
CA GLU A 122 2.61 14.79 -15.85
C GLU A 122 2.13 16.19 -16.23
N LYS A 123 1.95 17.07 -15.26
CA LYS A 123 1.57 18.46 -15.52
C LYS A 123 2.65 19.23 -16.28
N SER A 124 3.90 18.85 -16.10
CA SER A 124 5.02 19.52 -16.77
C SER A 124 5.24 19.04 -18.20
N LYS A 125 4.58 17.96 -18.61
CA LYS A 125 4.56 17.49 -19.98
C LYS A 125 3.54 18.26 -20.79
#